data_d05d182313107e93afee6b0320dcd13a
#
_entry.id   d05d182313107e93afee6b0320dcd13a
#
_cell.length_a   1.000
_cell.length_b   1.000
_cell.length_c   1.000
_cell.angle_alpha   90.00
_cell.angle_beta   90.00
_cell.angle_gamma   90.00
#
_symmetry.space_group_name_H-M   'P 1'
#
loop_
_entity.id
_entity.type
_entity.pdbx_description
1 polymer ?
#
loop_
_entity_poly.entity_id
_entity_poly.type
_entity_poly.pdbx_seq_one_letter_code
_entity_poly.pdbx_strand_id
1 'polypeptide(L)'
;FTGGLNNPFAVLVIAPVAISATSLPVKYTLCLGVTAIVAVTLLANYNYPLLTEQGFVLRVPNIFVFGNWTAIVISMLFLSFYTRKVTVEVNDMSDALFATQMALSREQKLTDLGGVVAAAAHELGTPLATIKLASSELMDELKDRKELLEDAVLIRDQADRCRDILQSMDANADSVVWEN
;
A
#
# COMPACT_ATOMS: atom_id res chain seq x y z
N PHE A 1 18.51 18.63 -36.99
CA PHE A 1 17.07 18.89 -37.18
C PHE A 1 16.91 19.96 -38.25
N THR A 2 16.55 19.58 -39.45
CA THR A 2 16.15 20.48 -40.53
C THR A 2 14.79 21.10 -40.18
N GLY A 3 14.70 22.42 -40.26
CA GLY A 3 13.45 23.15 -40.00
C GLY A 3 13.30 23.75 -38.59
N GLY A 4 14.17 23.44 -37.65
CA GLY A 4 14.12 24.01 -36.30
C GLY A 4 12.77 23.73 -35.60
N LEU A 5 12.14 24.78 -35.02
CA LEU A 5 10.81 24.68 -34.38
C LEU A 5 9.65 24.52 -35.37
N ASN A 6 9.89 24.64 -36.67
CA ASN A 6 8.87 24.38 -37.71
C ASN A 6 8.78 22.87 -38.04
N ASN A 7 9.66 22.06 -37.48
CA ASN A 7 9.57 20.63 -37.59
C ASN A 7 8.46 20.12 -36.63
N PRO A 8 7.45 19.39 -37.14
CA PRO A 8 6.35 18.90 -36.30
C PRO A 8 6.80 17.99 -35.16
N PHE A 9 7.97 17.37 -35.27
CA PHE A 9 8.55 16.50 -34.23
C PHE A 9 9.19 17.31 -33.07
N ALA A 10 9.34 18.63 -33.16
CA ALA A 10 9.86 19.45 -32.07
C ALA A 10 9.02 19.34 -30.79
N VAL A 11 7.71 19.12 -30.94
CA VAL A 11 6.76 18.94 -29.82
C VAL A 11 7.09 17.68 -28.99
N LEU A 12 7.73 16.67 -29.55
CA LEU A 12 8.10 15.43 -28.83
C LEU A 12 9.07 15.67 -27.66
N VAL A 13 9.74 16.82 -27.61
CA VAL A 13 10.62 17.19 -26.48
C VAL A 13 9.83 17.32 -25.17
N ILE A 14 8.52 17.54 -25.23
CA ILE A 14 7.66 17.61 -24.03
C ILE A 14 7.56 16.25 -23.32
N ALA A 15 7.50 15.15 -24.08
CA ALA A 15 7.24 13.83 -23.53
C ALA A 15 8.29 13.34 -22.49
N PRO A 16 9.62 13.41 -22.74
CA PRO A 16 10.60 12.99 -21.75
C PRO A 16 10.53 13.79 -20.44
N VAL A 17 10.24 15.11 -20.54
CA VAL A 17 10.13 15.98 -19.36
C VAL A 17 8.87 15.62 -18.56
N ALA A 18 7.73 15.41 -19.22
CA ALA A 18 6.50 15.01 -18.57
C ALA A 18 6.62 13.63 -17.89
N ILE A 19 7.24 12.64 -18.56
CA ILE A 19 7.48 11.32 -18.00
C ILE A 19 8.43 11.41 -16.81
N SER A 20 9.48 12.23 -16.87
CA SER A 20 10.41 12.41 -15.75
C SER A 20 9.72 12.96 -14.50
N ALA A 21 8.65 13.73 -14.64
CA ALA A 21 7.89 14.28 -13.53
C ALA A 21 7.14 13.22 -12.70
N THR A 22 6.87 12.04 -13.26
CA THR A 22 6.24 10.91 -12.54
C THR A 22 7.22 10.11 -11.69
N SER A 23 8.46 9.97 -12.17
CA SER A 23 9.39 8.96 -11.63
C SER A 23 10.60 9.57 -10.91
N LEU A 24 10.95 10.84 -11.21
CA LEU A 24 12.15 11.47 -10.65
C LEU A 24 11.83 12.50 -9.55
N PRO A 25 12.76 12.68 -8.60
CA PRO A 25 12.71 13.79 -7.66
C PRO A 25 12.68 15.14 -8.37
N VAL A 26 12.01 16.12 -7.77
CA VAL A 26 11.78 17.47 -8.34
C VAL A 26 13.06 18.11 -8.89
N LYS A 27 14.19 17.92 -8.22
CA LYS A 27 15.50 18.48 -8.60
C LYS A 27 15.93 18.03 -10.01
N TYR A 28 15.76 16.76 -10.32
CA TYR A 28 16.16 16.19 -11.62
C TYR A 28 15.16 16.53 -12.72
N THR A 29 13.88 16.57 -12.40
CA THR A 29 12.83 17.03 -13.33
C THR A 29 13.05 18.49 -13.72
N LEU A 30 13.37 19.36 -12.75
CA LEU A 30 13.70 20.77 -13.02
C LEU A 30 14.96 20.90 -13.90
N CYS A 31 16.02 20.15 -13.60
CA CYS A 31 17.25 20.16 -14.38
C CYS A 31 16.95 19.73 -15.85
N LEU A 32 16.20 18.66 -16.03
CA LEU A 32 15.80 18.18 -17.35
C LEU A 32 14.92 19.19 -18.09
N GLY A 33 13.95 19.81 -17.39
CA GLY A 33 13.09 20.85 -17.95
C GLY A 33 13.88 22.08 -18.41
N VAL A 34 14.80 22.56 -17.57
CA VAL A 34 15.69 23.70 -17.95
C VAL A 34 16.55 23.32 -19.14
N THR A 35 17.14 22.14 -19.16
CA THR A 35 17.95 21.67 -20.30
C THR A 35 17.11 21.59 -21.58
N ALA A 36 15.87 21.10 -21.50
CA ALA A 36 14.96 21.03 -22.63
C ALA A 36 14.56 22.43 -23.13
N ILE A 37 14.28 23.40 -22.24
CA ILE A 37 13.98 24.79 -22.62
C ILE A 37 15.17 25.43 -23.31
N VAL A 38 16.39 25.25 -22.80
CA VAL A 38 17.63 25.74 -23.41
C VAL A 38 17.80 25.12 -24.81
N ALA A 39 17.61 23.79 -24.94
CA ALA A 39 17.71 23.12 -26.24
C ALA A 39 16.69 23.63 -27.25
N VAL A 40 15.43 23.84 -26.85
CA VAL A 40 14.37 24.41 -27.70
C VAL A 40 14.69 25.85 -28.08
N THR A 41 15.27 26.65 -27.17
CA THR A 41 15.67 28.03 -27.44
C THR A 41 16.85 28.09 -28.42
N LEU A 42 17.83 27.21 -28.26
CA LEU A 42 18.93 27.11 -29.24
C LEU A 42 18.41 26.66 -30.62
N LEU A 43 17.48 25.71 -30.66
CA LEU A 43 16.87 25.25 -31.90
C LEU A 43 16.03 26.33 -32.60
N ALA A 44 15.44 27.25 -31.84
CA ALA A 44 14.71 28.42 -32.37
C ALA A 44 15.65 29.38 -33.08
N ASN A 45 16.87 29.60 -32.53
CA ASN A 45 17.84 30.58 -33.06
C ASN A 45 18.80 30.00 -34.09
N TYR A 46 19.21 28.73 -33.92
CA TYR A 46 20.18 28.03 -34.75
C TYR A 46 19.51 26.88 -35.48
N ASN A 47 18.91 27.12 -36.65
CA ASN A 47 18.30 26.10 -37.48
C ASN A 47 18.72 26.19 -38.95
N TYR A 48 18.78 25.06 -39.63
CA TYR A 48 18.95 24.99 -41.07
C TYR A 48 17.60 25.23 -41.76
N PRO A 49 17.56 26.04 -42.85
CA PRO A 49 16.32 26.29 -43.57
C PRO A 49 15.74 25.01 -44.15
N LEU A 50 14.41 24.89 -44.11
CA LEU A 50 13.70 23.83 -44.81
C LEU A 50 13.77 24.08 -46.30
N LEU A 51 14.39 23.14 -47.03
CA LEU A 51 14.39 23.13 -48.48
C LEU A 51 13.23 22.22 -48.94
N THR A 52 12.36 22.78 -49.79
CA THR A 52 11.33 21.99 -50.47
C THR A 52 11.99 21.19 -51.62
N GLU A 53 11.42 20.08 -52.06
CA GLU A 53 11.91 19.28 -53.20
C GLU A 53 12.14 20.10 -54.48
N GLN A 54 11.46 21.22 -54.62
CA GLN A 54 11.58 22.17 -55.70
C GLN A 54 12.68 23.25 -55.47
N GLY A 55 13.49 23.15 -54.43
CA GLY A 55 14.59 24.06 -54.11
C GLY A 55 14.18 25.39 -53.48
N PHE A 56 12.91 25.61 -53.18
CA PHE A 56 12.46 26.83 -52.50
C PHE A 56 12.74 26.78 -51.00
N VAL A 57 13.31 27.84 -50.45
CA VAL A 57 13.52 28.01 -49.01
C VAL A 57 12.20 28.45 -48.36
N LEU A 58 11.65 27.57 -47.53
CA LEU A 58 10.42 27.86 -46.76
C LEU A 58 10.80 28.79 -45.59
N ARG A 59 10.63 30.09 -45.76
CA ARG A 59 10.80 31.07 -44.66
C ARG A 59 9.47 31.27 -43.95
N VAL A 60 9.39 30.78 -42.72
CA VAL A 60 8.24 31.00 -41.84
C VAL A 60 8.46 32.35 -41.12
N PRO A 61 7.45 33.24 -41.01
CA PRO A 61 7.56 34.47 -40.25
C PRO A 61 7.99 34.23 -38.80
N ASN A 62 8.84 35.11 -38.26
CA ASN A 62 9.39 34.97 -36.90
C ASN A 62 8.30 34.88 -35.82
N ILE A 63 7.11 35.42 -36.05
CA ILE A 63 5.99 35.36 -35.13
C ILE A 63 5.51 33.92 -34.90
N PHE A 64 5.56 33.06 -35.94
CA PHE A 64 5.20 31.64 -35.79
C PHE A 64 6.25 30.86 -35.02
N VAL A 65 7.54 31.18 -35.22
CA VAL A 65 8.64 30.57 -34.46
C VAL A 65 8.53 30.91 -32.98
N PHE A 66 8.24 32.18 -32.66
CA PHE A 66 8.00 32.65 -31.30
C PHE A 66 6.75 32.00 -30.69
N GLY A 67 5.66 31.91 -31.46
CA GLY A 67 4.42 31.25 -31.04
C GLY A 67 4.63 29.79 -30.72
N ASN A 68 5.32 29.03 -31.57
CA ASN A 68 5.65 27.62 -31.34
C ASN A 68 6.56 27.46 -30.11
N TRP A 69 7.58 28.29 -29.97
CA TRP A 69 8.45 28.26 -28.78
C TRP A 69 7.65 28.47 -27.49
N THR A 70 6.82 29.52 -27.46
CA THR A 70 5.97 29.84 -26.31
C THR A 70 5.01 28.71 -26.01
N ALA A 71 4.38 28.11 -27.02
CA ALA A 71 3.45 26.99 -26.85
C ALA A 71 4.15 25.73 -26.26
N ILE A 72 5.35 25.39 -26.74
CA ILE A 72 6.13 24.27 -26.24
C ILE A 72 6.53 24.51 -24.78
N VAL A 73 7.03 25.69 -24.43
CA VAL A 73 7.45 26.02 -23.05
C VAL A 73 6.26 25.98 -22.08
N ILE A 74 5.14 26.60 -22.44
CA ILE A 74 3.93 26.60 -21.60
C ILE A 74 3.39 25.17 -21.44
N SER A 75 3.31 24.40 -22.53
CA SER A 75 2.86 23.00 -22.49
C SER A 75 3.76 22.15 -21.63
N MET A 76 5.07 22.33 -21.72
CA MET A 76 6.06 21.59 -20.92
C MET A 76 5.90 21.90 -19.41
N LEU A 77 5.78 23.17 -19.05
CA LEU A 77 5.59 23.60 -17.66
C LEU A 77 4.26 23.10 -17.10
N PHE A 78 3.18 23.32 -17.84
CA PHE A 78 1.84 22.90 -17.43
C PHE A 78 1.75 21.38 -17.26
N LEU A 79 2.21 20.63 -18.25
CA LEU A 79 2.12 19.18 -18.24
C LEU A 79 2.99 18.57 -17.13
N SER A 80 4.19 19.10 -16.90
CA SER A 80 5.08 18.66 -15.83
C SER A 80 4.47 18.93 -14.45
N PHE A 81 3.88 20.10 -14.24
CA PHE A 81 3.20 20.45 -13.00
C PHE A 81 1.97 19.57 -12.75
N TYR A 82 1.13 19.40 -13.78
CA TYR A 82 -0.09 18.60 -13.68
C TYR A 82 0.23 17.12 -13.42
N THR A 83 1.16 16.56 -14.18
CA THR A 83 1.60 15.18 -14.01
C THR A 83 2.13 14.94 -12.60
N ARG A 84 2.93 15.87 -12.08
CA ARG A 84 3.45 15.79 -10.71
C ARG A 84 2.34 15.80 -9.67
N LYS A 85 1.37 16.71 -9.82
CA LYS A 85 0.22 16.80 -8.91
C LYS A 85 -0.57 15.50 -8.89
N VAL A 86 -0.89 14.95 -10.05
CA VAL A 86 -1.62 13.68 -10.17
C VAL A 86 -0.83 12.51 -9.55
N THR A 87 0.48 12.47 -9.77
CA THR A 87 1.32 11.40 -9.20
C THR A 87 1.32 11.44 -7.68
N VAL A 88 1.43 12.62 -7.07
CA VAL A 88 1.38 12.77 -5.60
C VAL A 88 0.02 12.31 -5.08
N GLU A 89 -1.07 12.76 -5.69
CA GLU A 89 -2.43 12.40 -5.28
C GLU A 89 -2.71 10.88 -5.38
N VAL A 90 -2.21 10.25 -6.45
CA VAL A 90 -2.32 8.78 -6.63
C VAL A 90 -1.51 8.03 -5.56
N ASN A 91 -0.32 8.51 -5.22
CA ASN A 91 0.51 7.90 -4.18
C ASN A 91 -0.15 8.02 -2.80
N ASP A 92 -0.65 9.22 -2.45
CA ASP A 92 -1.35 9.45 -1.17
C ASP A 92 -2.60 8.55 -1.05
N MET A 93 -3.35 8.39 -2.13
CA MET A 93 -4.50 7.48 -2.17
C MET A 93 -4.08 6.01 -2.02
N SER A 94 -2.98 5.60 -2.66
CA SER A 94 -2.43 4.26 -2.56
C SER A 94 -1.99 3.93 -1.13
N ASP A 95 -1.31 4.88 -0.46
CA ASP A 95 -0.87 4.73 0.93
C ASP A 95 -2.06 4.63 1.90
N ALA A 96 -3.11 5.43 1.68
CA ALA A 96 -4.36 5.35 2.45
C ALA A 96 -5.07 4.00 2.28
N LEU A 97 -5.15 3.50 1.04
CA LEU A 97 -5.72 2.17 0.75
C LEU A 97 -4.91 1.05 1.42
N PHE A 98 -3.59 1.12 1.36
CA PHE A 98 -2.72 0.15 2.01
C PHE A 98 -2.92 0.15 3.53
N ALA A 99 -3.01 1.32 4.16
CA ALA A 99 -3.26 1.43 5.58
C ALA A 99 -4.61 0.81 5.99
N THR A 100 -5.68 1.06 5.21
CA THR A 100 -7.01 0.48 5.47
C THR A 100 -7.03 -1.04 5.27
N GLN A 101 -6.34 -1.57 4.25
CA GLN A 101 -6.21 -3.02 4.05
C GLN A 101 -5.45 -3.70 5.19
N MET A 102 -4.40 -3.06 5.69
CA MET A 102 -3.64 -3.58 6.85
C MET A 102 -4.49 -3.61 8.11
N ALA A 103 -5.29 -2.56 8.36
CA ALA A 103 -6.22 -2.51 9.49
C ALA A 103 -7.27 -3.63 9.40
N LEU A 104 -7.91 -3.78 8.24
CA LEU A 104 -8.91 -4.83 7.99
C LEU A 104 -8.32 -6.24 8.13
N SER A 105 -7.12 -6.47 7.59
CA SER A 105 -6.44 -7.76 7.72
C SER A 105 -6.11 -8.09 9.17
N ARG A 106 -5.77 -7.08 9.98
CA ARG A 106 -5.53 -7.27 11.42
C ARG A 106 -6.82 -7.63 12.16
N GLU A 107 -7.91 -6.94 11.85
CA GLU A 107 -9.22 -7.22 12.43
C GLU A 107 -9.72 -8.63 12.10
N GLN A 108 -9.60 -9.03 10.83
CA GLN A 108 -9.95 -10.40 10.40
C GLN A 108 -9.15 -11.46 11.15
N LYS A 109 -7.82 -11.26 11.31
CA LYS A 109 -6.98 -12.19 12.05
C LYS A 109 -7.38 -12.32 13.52
N LEU A 110 -7.80 -11.21 14.15
CA LEU A 110 -8.29 -11.23 15.53
C LEU A 110 -9.61 -11.98 15.64
N THR A 111 -10.53 -11.78 14.70
CA THR A 111 -11.81 -12.49 14.65
C THR A 111 -11.62 -13.99 14.41
N ASP A 112 -10.76 -14.36 13.45
CA ASP A 112 -10.45 -15.77 13.17
C ASP A 112 -9.84 -16.46 14.39
N LEU A 113 -8.93 -15.77 15.09
CA LEU A 113 -8.31 -16.29 16.31
C LEU A 113 -9.34 -16.50 17.44
N GLY A 114 -10.28 -15.55 17.61
CA GLY A 114 -11.38 -15.67 18.56
C GLY A 114 -12.23 -16.90 18.31
N GLY A 115 -12.62 -17.16 17.06
CA GLY A 115 -13.38 -18.36 16.68
C GLY A 115 -12.65 -19.67 16.97
N VAL A 116 -11.34 -19.73 16.74
CA VAL A 116 -10.51 -20.92 17.06
C VAL A 116 -10.42 -21.14 18.56
N VAL A 117 -10.28 -20.08 19.34
CA VAL A 117 -10.20 -20.17 20.81
C VAL A 117 -11.52 -20.66 21.38
N ALA A 118 -12.66 -20.13 20.94
CA ALA A 118 -13.99 -20.55 21.39
C ALA A 118 -14.27 -22.02 21.05
N ALA A 119 -13.94 -22.47 19.84
CA ALA A 119 -14.06 -23.87 19.43
C ALA A 119 -13.18 -24.80 20.29
N ALA A 120 -11.92 -24.39 20.53
CA ALA A 120 -10.99 -25.16 21.37
C ALA A 120 -11.48 -25.23 22.82
N ALA A 121 -12.01 -24.15 23.38
CA ALA A 121 -12.57 -24.14 24.75
C ALA A 121 -13.75 -25.08 24.87
N HIS A 122 -14.65 -25.16 23.89
CA HIS A 122 -15.76 -26.09 23.87
C HIS A 122 -15.30 -27.54 23.77
N GLU A 123 -14.37 -27.84 22.85
CA GLU A 123 -13.85 -29.19 22.64
C GLU A 123 -13.01 -29.71 23.81
N LEU A 124 -12.26 -28.83 24.50
CA LEU A 124 -11.47 -29.19 25.68
C LEU A 124 -12.32 -29.25 26.96
N GLY A 125 -13.43 -28.57 27.01
CA GLY A 125 -14.35 -28.60 28.16
C GLY A 125 -14.94 -30.00 28.44
N THR A 126 -15.25 -30.77 27.39
CA THR A 126 -15.78 -32.13 27.50
C THR A 126 -14.81 -33.12 28.14
N PRO A 127 -13.53 -33.25 27.67
CA PRO A 127 -12.57 -34.17 28.32
C PRO A 127 -12.19 -33.74 29.74
N LEU A 128 -12.13 -32.44 30.02
CA LEU A 128 -11.89 -31.93 31.37
C LEU A 128 -13.03 -32.27 32.31
N ALA A 129 -14.28 -32.21 31.88
CA ALA A 129 -15.43 -32.62 32.66
C ALA A 129 -15.37 -34.15 32.98
N THR A 130 -14.93 -34.96 32.01
CA THR A 130 -14.74 -36.39 32.19
C THR A 130 -13.62 -36.71 33.19
N ILE A 131 -12.48 -36.01 33.11
CA ILE A 131 -11.37 -36.14 34.06
C ILE A 131 -11.82 -35.74 35.47
N LYS A 132 -12.56 -34.64 35.60
CA LYS A 132 -13.13 -34.22 36.89
C LYS A 132 -14.05 -35.28 37.48
N LEU A 133 -14.95 -35.85 36.69
CA LEU A 133 -15.87 -36.91 37.14
C LEU A 133 -15.11 -38.15 37.61
N ALA A 134 -14.18 -38.67 36.77
CA ALA A 134 -13.37 -39.84 37.13
C ALA A 134 -12.51 -39.58 38.38
N SER A 135 -11.93 -38.39 38.52
CA SER A 135 -11.18 -38.02 39.72
C SER A 135 -12.06 -37.97 40.95
N SER A 136 -13.31 -37.50 40.83
CA SER A 136 -14.27 -37.47 41.95
C SER A 136 -14.68 -38.88 42.38
N GLU A 137 -14.91 -39.81 41.45
CA GLU A 137 -15.19 -41.21 41.70
C GLU A 137 -14.01 -41.89 42.42
N LEU A 138 -12.77 -41.65 41.93
CA LEU A 138 -11.56 -42.16 42.57
C LEU A 138 -11.40 -41.64 44.00
N MET A 139 -11.72 -40.39 44.27
CA MET A 139 -11.69 -39.83 45.64
C MET A 139 -12.66 -40.53 46.56
N ASP A 140 -13.84 -40.92 46.09
CA ASP A 140 -14.82 -41.66 46.88
C ASP A 140 -14.37 -43.11 47.18
N GLU A 141 -13.69 -43.77 46.25
CA GLU A 141 -13.15 -45.13 46.41
C GLU A 141 -11.87 -45.19 47.24
N LEU A 142 -11.07 -44.14 47.24
CA LEU A 142 -9.73 -44.10 47.88
C LEU A 142 -9.74 -43.48 49.28
N LYS A 143 -10.89 -43.33 49.92
CA LYS A 143 -11.02 -42.74 51.28
C LYS A 143 -10.10 -43.32 52.33
N ASP A 144 -9.79 -44.61 52.21
CA ASP A 144 -8.93 -45.36 53.16
C ASP A 144 -7.43 -45.29 52.78
N ARG A 145 -7.04 -44.65 51.65
CA ARG A 145 -5.65 -44.57 51.15
C ARG A 145 -5.25 -43.10 50.95
N LYS A 146 -4.75 -42.47 52.03
CA LYS A 146 -4.46 -41.03 52.06
C LYS A 146 -3.57 -40.55 50.91
N GLU A 147 -2.48 -41.22 50.59
CA GLU A 147 -1.56 -40.81 49.52
C GLU A 147 -2.24 -40.77 48.15
N LEU A 148 -3.00 -41.82 47.81
CA LEU A 148 -3.73 -41.87 46.53
C LEU A 148 -4.92 -40.92 46.48
N LEU A 149 -5.52 -40.62 47.61
CA LEU A 149 -6.57 -39.63 47.73
C LEU A 149 -6.03 -38.23 47.44
N GLU A 150 -4.84 -37.88 47.96
CA GLU A 150 -4.19 -36.60 47.71
C GLU A 150 -3.90 -36.41 46.18
N ASP A 151 -3.44 -37.46 45.50
CA ASP A 151 -3.21 -37.45 44.05
C ASP A 151 -4.53 -37.24 43.28
N ALA A 152 -5.62 -37.90 43.65
CA ALA A 152 -6.92 -37.75 43.01
C ALA A 152 -7.48 -36.32 43.18
N VAL A 153 -7.32 -35.73 44.36
CA VAL A 153 -7.66 -34.33 44.64
C VAL A 153 -6.87 -33.39 43.75
N LEU A 154 -5.56 -33.63 43.63
CA LEU A 154 -4.68 -32.77 42.78
C LEU A 154 -5.12 -32.83 41.33
N ILE A 155 -5.43 -34.02 40.77
CA ILE A 155 -5.90 -34.15 39.36
C ILE A 155 -7.20 -33.37 39.17
N ARG A 156 -8.17 -33.49 40.08
CA ARG A 156 -9.43 -32.75 40.01
C ARG A 156 -9.19 -31.25 40.01
N ASP A 157 -8.36 -30.75 40.95
CA ASP A 157 -8.10 -29.31 41.10
C ASP A 157 -7.37 -28.75 39.87
N GLN A 158 -6.48 -29.54 39.25
CA GLN A 158 -5.84 -29.13 38.00
C GLN A 158 -6.83 -29.12 36.81
N ALA A 159 -7.76 -30.06 36.73
CA ALA A 159 -8.81 -30.07 35.72
C ALA A 159 -9.75 -28.86 35.86
N ASP A 160 -10.14 -28.49 37.07
CA ASP A 160 -10.92 -27.29 37.34
C ASP A 160 -10.15 -26.03 36.94
N ARG A 161 -8.88 -25.95 37.29
CA ARG A 161 -8.03 -24.79 36.90
C ARG A 161 -7.90 -24.64 35.36
N CYS A 162 -7.72 -25.75 34.65
CA CYS A 162 -7.69 -25.70 33.17
C CYS A 162 -9.02 -25.23 32.59
N ARG A 163 -10.14 -25.66 33.16
CA ARG A 163 -11.47 -25.23 32.75
C ARG A 163 -11.66 -23.72 32.99
N ASP A 164 -11.26 -23.22 34.15
CA ASP A 164 -11.38 -21.77 34.46
C ASP A 164 -10.53 -20.90 33.52
N ILE A 165 -9.33 -21.37 33.15
CA ILE A 165 -8.48 -20.71 32.16
C ILE A 165 -9.19 -20.67 30.81
N LEU A 166 -9.74 -21.76 30.33
CA LEU A 166 -10.46 -21.82 29.06
C LEU A 166 -11.69 -20.91 29.05
N GLN A 167 -12.47 -20.89 30.14
CA GLN A 167 -13.61 -19.98 30.24
C GLN A 167 -13.21 -18.50 30.25
N SER A 168 -12.09 -18.15 30.90
CA SER A 168 -11.59 -16.78 30.89
C SER A 168 -11.09 -16.34 29.50
N MET A 169 -10.53 -17.26 28.73
CA MET A 169 -10.12 -16.99 27.35
C MET A 169 -11.33 -16.78 26.43
N ASP A 170 -12.38 -17.57 26.58
CA ASP A 170 -13.63 -17.45 25.83
C ASP A 170 -14.33 -16.12 26.12
N ALA A 171 -14.47 -15.73 27.39
CA ALA A 171 -15.06 -14.46 27.80
C ALA A 171 -14.26 -13.25 27.30
N ASN A 172 -12.92 -13.35 27.25
CA ASN A 172 -12.09 -12.29 26.68
C ASN A 172 -12.18 -12.21 25.16
N ALA A 173 -12.38 -13.33 24.45
CA ALA A 173 -12.58 -13.34 23.01
C ALA A 173 -13.90 -12.64 22.64
N ASP A 174 -14.98 -12.88 23.39
CA ASP A 174 -16.28 -12.21 23.17
C ASP A 174 -16.23 -10.71 23.47
N SER A 175 -15.50 -10.25 24.47
CA SER A 175 -15.42 -8.84 24.81
C SER A 175 -14.73 -7.99 23.72
N VAL A 176 -13.76 -8.56 23.02
CA VAL A 176 -13.05 -7.87 21.92
C VAL A 176 -13.95 -7.68 20.69
N VAL A 177 -14.96 -8.53 20.50
CA VAL A 177 -15.89 -8.45 19.35
C VAL A 177 -16.93 -7.35 19.52
N TRP A 178 -17.25 -6.92 20.76
CA TRP A 178 -18.33 -5.97 21.04
C TRP A 178 -17.87 -4.53 21.35
N GLU A 179 -16.56 -4.28 21.47
CA GLU A 179 -16.01 -2.92 21.77
C GLU A 179 -15.62 -2.12 20.50
N ASN A 180 -15.80 -2.64 19.28
CA ASN A 180 -15.60 -1.95 18.01
C ASN A 180 -16.90 -1.82 17.23
#